data_17186aa5c65164cf9fc4f24c9324b892
#
_entry.id   17186aa5c65164cf9fc4f24c9324b892
#
_cell.length_a   1.000
_cell.length_b   1.000
_cell.length_c   1.000
_cell.angle_alpha   90.00
_cell.angle_beta   90.00
_cell.angle_gamma   90.00
#
_symmetry.space_group_name_H-M   'P 1'
#
loop_
_entity.id
_entity.type
_entity.pdbx_description
1 polymer ?
#
loop_
_entity_poly.entity_id
_entity_poly.type
_entity_poly.pdbx_seq_one_letter_code
_entity_poly.pdbx_strand_id
1 'polypeptide(L)'
;MKENEKPDQKMYYRMLGGTGLQVSVLSFGFWATYGVKEGLTNEEGIIKAKECMSLARQKGINLFDNAETYGNPAGAAEEIMGEAMSQLQKEDQEIWRRSEIIVSTKIFWGGTGVNERGLSRKHINEGLDASLQRLQVDYVDLLFCHRPDPFTPTETIVRAMTDVVRSGRATAWGTSEWSAQQITEAYWMAIMQGLEPPQFEQPQYNMLKRDRVETEYHPLYQQPYQIGTTIWSPLASGILTGKYNDGIPEGSRLTQKGYEFLINNLELHKKRGSIEKIRKLADYASSNLGCSLTKLALAWCIKNKNVSTVILGITNPEQLKENLNCLSVTENLTSEQMKDIDEILDNKPEPYAGFGGQGMRQIVTI
;
A
#
# COMPACT_ATOMS: atom_id res chain seq x y z
N MET A 1 -28.95 27.88 4.65
CA MET A 1 -28.76 26.87 5.70
C MET A 1 -27.33 26.42 5.61
N LYS A 2 -26.49 26.71 6.61
CA LYS A 2 -25.12 26.18 6.67
C LYS A 2 -25.26 24.68 6.88
N GLU A 3 -24.77 23.88 5.92
CA GLU A 3 -24.57 22.46 6.14
C GLU A 3 -23.73 22.31 7.42
N ASN A 4 -24.23 21.53 8.36
CA ASN A 4 -23.48 21.13 9.54
C ASN A 4 -22.27 20.34 9.08
N GLU A 5 -21.11 20.99 8.94
CA GLU A 5 -19.84 20.32 8.80
C GLU A 5 -19.68 19.41 10.04
N LYS A 6 -19.78 18.11 9.82
CA LYS A 6 -19.40 17.12 10.84
C LYS A 6 -17.97 17.44 11.27
N PRO A 7 -17.63 17.32 12.56
CA PRO A 7 -16.28 17.61 13.02
C PRO A 7 -15.26 16.84 12.19
N ASP A 8 -14.20 17.54 11.78
CA ASP A 8 -13.14 17.03 10.92
C ASP A 8 -12.58 15.75 11.56
N GLN A 9 -12.72 14.63 10.86
CA GLN A 9 -12.37 13.34 11.40
C GLN A 9 -10.85 13.22 11.50
N LYS A 10 -10.34 13.00 12.72
CA LYS A 10 -8.92 13.00 13.01
C LYS A 10 -8.25 11.75 12.45
N MET A 11 -7.20 11.93 11.63
CA MET A 11 -6.31 10.85 11.22
C MET A 11 -5.70 10.19 12.47
N TYR A 12 -5.63 8.88 12.49
CA TYR A 12 -4.87 8.14 13.51
C TYR A 12 -3.73 7.35 12.88
N TYR A 13 -2.78 6.95 13.73
CA TYR A 13 -1.52 6.38 13.30
C TYR A 13 -1.34 5.00 13.90
N ARG A 14 -0.60 4.15 13.20
CA ARG A 14 -0.21 2.81 13.64
C ARG A 14 1.29 2.63 13.52
N MET A 15 1.85 1.78 14.36
CA MET A 15 3.23 1.37 14.20
C MET A 15 3.38 0.57 12.90
N LEU A 16 4.42 0.84 12.14
CA LEU A 16 4.80 0.02 10.99
C LEU A 16 5.72 -1.11 11.48
N GLY A 17 5.11 -2.20 11.94
CA GLY A 17 5.85 -3.33 12.48
C GLY A 17 6.84 -2.94 13.59
N GLY A 18 8.03 -3.49 13.53
CA GLY A 18 9.12 -3.23 14.47
C GLY A 18 9.95 -1.99 14.16
N THR A 19 9.60 -1.18 13.14
CA THR A 19 10.43 -0.05 12.69
C THR A 19 10.52 1.12 13.68
N GLY A 20 9.60 1.22 14.65
CA GLY A 20 9.44 2.42 15.48
C GLY A 20 8.76 3.60 14.78
N LEU A 21 8.44 3.50 13.50
CA LEU A 21 7.75 4.55 12.74
C LEU A 21 6.24 4.46 12.91
N GLN A 22 5.61 5.61 13.10
CA GLN A 22 4.15 5.75 13.09
C GLN A 22 3.68 6.22 11.71
N VAL A 23 2.90 5.39 11.04
CA VAL A 23 2.30 5.69 9.73
C VAL A 23 0.81 6.02 9.89
N SER A 24 0.32 7.00 9.15
CA SER A 24 -1.12 7.25 9.05
C SER A 24 -1.83 6.03 8.47
N VAL A 25 -3.01 5.69 8.98
CA VAL A 25 -3.74 4.48 8.51
C VAL A 25 -4.18 4.54 7.06
N LEU A 26 -4.16 5.73 6.47
CA LEU A 26 -4.27 5.98 5.03
C LEU A 26 -2.98 6.61 4.55
N SER A 27 -2.46 6.19 3.40
CA SER A 27 -1.26 6.71 2.78
C SER A 27 -1.48 7.06 1.31
N PHE A 28 -0.59 7.85 0.74
CA PHE A 28 -0.71 8.40 -0.60
C PHE A 28 0.19 7.64 -1.59
N GLY A 29 -0.41 7.00 -2.60
CA GLY A 29 0.31 6.19 -3.59
C GLY A 29 0.37 6.84 -4.96
N PHE A 30 1.52 6.71 -5.60
CA PHE A 30 1.80 7.28 -6.92
C PHE A 30 1.62 6.30 -8.09
N TRP A 31 1.32 5.02 -7.82
CA TRP A 31 1.12 4.05 -8.89
C TRP A 31 -0.13 4.37 -9.73
N ALA A 32 0.06 4.50 -11.05
CA ALA A 32 -1.00 4.75 -12.03
C ALA A 32 -1.88 6.00 -11.72
N THR A 33 -1.28 7.02 -11.12
CA THR A 33 -1.97 8.28 -10.77
C THR A 33 -1.37 9.47 -11.48
N TYR A 34 -0.06 9.67 -11.36
CA TYR A 34 0.68 10.80 -11.93
C TYR A 34 1.77 10.30 -12.87
N GLY A 35 2.08 11.05 -13.93
CA GLY A 35 3.10 10.68 -14.90
C GLY A 35 2.73 9.51 -15.84
N VAL A 36 1.46 9.09 -15.90
CA VAL A 36 1.02 7.93 -16.71
C VAL A 36 0.04 8.27 -17.83
N LYS A 37 -0.52 9.47 -17.86
CA LYS A 37 -1.54 9.82 -18.84
C LYS A 37 -0.88 10.34 -20.12
N GLU A 38 -1.10 9.68 -21.24
CA GLU A 38 -0.73 10.20 -22.57
C GLU A 38 -1.27 11.62 -22.72
N GLY A 39 -0.40 12.59 -23.02
CA GLY A 39 -0.77 14.00 -23.21
C GLY A 39 -0.74 14.89 -21.95
N LEU A 40 -0.42 14.36 -20.76
CA LEU A 40 -0.09 15.20 -19.61
C LEU A 40 1.40 15.52 -19.64
N THR A 41 1.73 16.81 -19.59
CA THR A 41 3.09 17.25 -19.33
C THR A 41 3.49 16.93 -17.89
N ASN A 42 4.79 16.77 -17.61
CA ASN A 42 5.27 16.63 -16.21
C ASN A 42 4.81 17.82 -15.35
N GLU A 43 4.73 19.02 -15.91
CA GLU A 43 4.28 20.23 -15.21
C GLU A 43 2.82 20.11 -14.73
N GLU A 44 1.90 19.65 -15.58
CA GLU A 44 0.50 19.39 -15.19
C GLU A 44 0.40 18.27 -14.14
N GLY A 45 1.25 17.26 -14.25
CA GLY A 45 1.37 16.19 -13.26
C GLY A 45 1.81 16.72 -11.90
N ILE A 46 2.81 17.60 -11.86
CA ILE A 46 3.32 18.24 -10.65
C ILE A 46 2.24 19.11 -9.98
N ILE A 47 1.52 19.94 -10.75
CA ILE A 47 0.44 20.80 -10.22
C ILE A 47 -0.63 19.94 -9.54
N LYS A 48 -1.11 18.90 -10.20
CA LYS A 48 -2.14 17.99 -9.66
C LYS A 48 -1.64 17.20 -8.45
N ALA A 49 -0.41 16.69 -8.51
CA ALA A 49 0.20 15.98 -7.39
C ALA A 49 0.32 16.90 -6.18
N LYS A 50 0.81 18.12 -6.36
CA LYS A 50 0.98 19.13 -5.33
C LYS A 50 -0.34 19.47 -4.63
N GLU A 51 -1.42 19.70 -5.39
CA GLU A 51 -2.75 19.95 -4.83
C GLU A 51 -3.24 18.78 -3.95
N CYS A 52 -3.15 17.56 -4.47
CA CYS A 52 -3.57 16.37 -3.72
C CYS A 52 -2.68 16.07 -2.51
N MET A 53 -1.35 16.22 -2.64
CA MET A 53 -0.39 16.03 -1.56
C MET A 53 -0.59 17.05 -0.44
N SER A 54 -0.81 18.33 -0.79
CA SER A 54 -1.08 19.40 0.18
C SER A 54 -2.33 19.06 1.01
N LEU A 55 -3.42 18.73 0.35
CA LEU A 55 -4.65 18.30 1.04
C LEU A 55 -4.41 17.03 1.90
N ALA A 56 -3.70 16.04 1.37
CA ALA A 56 -3.40 14.80 2.09
C ALA A 56 -2.64 15.11 3.40
N ARG A 57 -1.62 15.94 3.32
CA ARG A 57 -0.80 16.32 4.47
C ARG A 57 -1.59 17.13 5.50
N GLN A 58 -2.40 18.08 5.07
CA GLN A 58 -3.32 18.85 5.93
C GLN A 58 -4.32 17.93 6.68
N LYS A 59 -4.71 16.81 6.07
CA LYS A 59 -5.59 15.80 6.67
C LYS A 59 -4.84 14.72 7.45
N GLY A 60 -3.54 14.87 7.67
CA GLY A 60 -2.71 14.02 8.54
C GLY A 60 -2.08 12.82 7.85
N ILE A 61 -2.17 12.66 6.53
CA ILE A 61 -1.41 11.63 5.83
C ILE A 61 0.08 11.99 5.93
N ASN A 62 0.90 11.02 6.34
CA ASN A 62 2.33 11.21 6.49
C ASN A 62 3.19 10.27 5.63
N LEU A 63 2.61 9.25 4.98
CA LEU A 63 3.34 8.33 4.11
C LEU A 63 2.98 8.54 2.65
N PHE A 64 4.03 8.71 1.81
CA PHE A 64 3.97 8.90 0.36
C PHE A 64 4.75 7.78 -0.32
N ASP A 65 4.03 6.93 -1.08
CA ASP A 65 4.55 5.68 -1.65
C ASP A 65 4.79 5.79 -3.15
N ASN A 66 6.01 5.43 -3.57
CA ASN A 66 6.45 5.44 -4.96
C ASN A 66 7.22 4.15 -5.33
N ALA A 67 7.78 4.07 -6.52
CA ALA A 67 8.72 3.05 -6.98
C ALA A 67 9.49 3.53 -8.21
N GLU A 68 10.70 2.99 -8.41
CA GLU A 68 11.62 3.34 -9.50
C GLU A 68 10.99 3.30 -10.91
N THR A 69 9.95 2.48 -11.10
CA THR A 69 9.31 2.28 -12.41
C THR A 69 7.95 2.91 -12.56
N TYR A 70 7.45 3.60 -11.52
CA TYR A 70 6.14 4.23 -11.65
C TYR A 70 6.19 5.43 -12.58
N GLY A 71 5.16 5.53 -13.44
CA GLY A 71 5.07 6.57 -14.45
C GLY A 71 5.42 6.08 -15.85
N ASN A 72 5.29 6.99 -16.82
CA ASN A 72 5.69 6.78 -18.22
C ASN A 72 6.28 8.10 -18.75
N PRO A 73 7.61 8.19 -18.96
CA PRO A 73 8.58 7.09 -18.82
C PRO A 73 8.73 6.58 -17.37
N ALA A 74 9.37 5.41 -17.20
CA ALA A 74 9.66 4.87 -15.87
C ALA A 74 10.44 5.88 -15.03
N GLY A 75 10.04 6.05 -13.75
CA GLY A 75 10.60 7.04 -12.84
C GLY A 75 9.89 8.40 -12.85
N ALA A 76 9.04 8.70 -13.84
CA ALA A 76 8.33 9.99 -13.91
C ALA A 76 7.47 10.28 -12.67
N ALA A 77 6.92 9.24 -12.03
CA ALA A 77 6.15 9.43 -10.80
C ALA A 77 7.02 9.86 -9.60
N GLU A 78 8.28 9.41 -9.53
CA GLU A 78 9.25 9.87 -8.52
C GLU A 78 9.68 11.32 -8.79
N GLU A 79 9.93 11.70 -10.06
CA GLU A 79 10.25 13.09 -10.45
C GLU A 79 9.12 14.05 -10.09
N ILE A 80 7.88 13.68 -10.40
CA ILE A 80 6.69 14.48 -10.07
C ILE A 80 6.54 14.62 -8.56
N MET A 81 6.70 13.53 -7.80
CA MET A 81 6.61 13.57 -6.35
C MET A 81 7.72 14.43 -5.73
N GLY A 82 8.96 14.27 -6.19
CA GLY A 82 10.12 15.01 -5.71
C GLY A 82 9.95 16.51 -5.92
N GLU A 83 9.57 16.93 -7.13
CA GLU A 83 9.36 18.32 -7.44
C GLU A 83 8.16 18.92 -6.68
N ALA A 84 7.03 18.23 -6.63
CA ALA A 84 5.86 18.65 -5.85
C ALA A 84 6.20 18.82 -4.37
N MET A 85 6.91 17.86 -3.77
CA MET A 85 7.32 17.91 -2.38
C MET A 85 8.31 19.03 -2.10
N SER A 86 9.30 19.24 -2.99
CA SER A 86 10.27 20.33 -2.89
C SER A 86 9.59 21.71 -2.91
N GLN A 87 8.59 21.91 -3.79
CA GLN A 87 7.81 23.14 -3.82
C GLN A 87 6.98 23.33 -2.55
N LEU A 88 6.30 22.28 -2.08
CA LEU A 88 5.48 22.33 -0.87
C LEU A 88 6.32 22.59 0.39
N GLN A 89 7.52 22.06 0.47
CA GLN A 89 8.47 22.36 1.57
C GLN A 89 8.91 23.83 1.58
N LYS A 90 9.06 24.45 0.42
CA LYS A 90 9.38 25.90 0.32
C LYS A 90 8.19 26.79 0.70
N GLU A 91 6.96 26.35 0.40
CA GLU A 91 5.73 27.10 0.69
C GLU A 91 5.29 26.99 2.15
N ASP A 92 5.44 25.83 2.77
CA ASP A 92 5.05 25.58 4.16
C ASP A 92 6.02 24.60 4.83
N GLN A 93 7.11 25.14 5.38
CA GLN A 93 8.15 24.36 6.04
C GLN A 93 7.67 23.69 7.32
N GLU A 94 6.62 24.15 7.95
CA GLU A 94 6.10 23.56 9.19
C GLU A 94 5.31 22.28 8.89
N ILE A 95 4.38 22.33 7.97
CA ILE A 95 3.58 21.17 7.55
C ILE A 95 4.45 20.12 6.83
N TRP A 96 5.42 20.57 6.03
CA TRP A 96 6.26 19.71 5.18
C TRP A 96 7.64 19.42 5.76
N ARG A 97 7.81 19.51 7.08
CA ARG A 97 9.08 19.10 7.73
C ARG A 97 9.44 17.67 7.35
N ARG A 98 10.69 17.47 6.90
CA ARG A 98 11.17 16.13 6.48
C ARG A 98 11.00 15.07 7.58
N SER A 99 11.15 15.45 8.85
CA SER A 99 10.96 14.58 10.01
C SER A 99 9.52 14.09 10.23
N GLU A 100 8.53 14.73 9.60
CA GLU A 100 7.11 14.39 9.72
C GLU A 100 6.59 13.60 8.51
N ILE A 101 7.44 13.39 7.50
CA ILE A 101 7.07 12.77 6.23
C ILE A 101 7.82 11.46 6.09
N ILE A 102 7.09 10.42 5.71
CA ILE A 102 7.64 9.11 5.38
C ILE A 102 7.59 8.95 3.87
N VAL A 103 8.77 8.84 3.26
CA VAL A 103 8.96 8.66 1.82
C VAL A 103 9.35 7.21 1.58
N SER A 104 8.67 6.54 0.65
CA SER A 104 9.03 5.19 0.24
C SER A 104 9.30 5.07 -1.25
N THR A 105 10.22 4.17 -1.58
CA THR A 105 10.42 3.70 -2.96
C THR A 105 10.73 2.21 -3.00
N LYS A 106 10.78 1.63 -4.21
CA LYS A 106 10.91 0.18 -4.41
C LYS A 106 11.83 -0.10 -5.60
N ILE A 107 12.69 -1.09 -5.46
CA ILE A 107 13.66 -1.52 -6.47
C ILE A 107 13.35 -2.96 -6.91
N PHE A 108 13.28 -3.19 -8.21
CA PHE A 108 13.23 -4.48 -8.88
C PHE A 108 13.10 -4.37 -10.39
N TRP A 109 12.15 -3.56 -10.92
CA TRP A 109 11.76 -3.56 -12.33
C TRP A 109 12.68 -2.75 -13.22
N GLY A 110 13.35 -1.73 -12.70
CA GLY A 110 14.37 -0.90 -13.30
C GLY A 110 14.16 -0.54 -14.76
N GLY A 111 15.26 -0.57 -15.52
CA GLY A 111 15.30 -0.25 -16.94
C GLY A 111 15.16 -1.46 -17.87
N THR A 112 15.73 -1.33 -19.07
CA THR A 112 15.70 -2.36 -20.12
C THR A 112 17.06 -3.08 -20.33
N GLY A 113 18.13 -2.57 -19.68
CA GLY A 113 19.45 -3.16 -19.74
C GLY A 113 19.54 -4.47 -18.96
N VAL A 114 20.52 -5.31 -19.32
CA VAL A 114 20.68 -6.68 -18.80
C VAL A 114 20.89 -6.77 -17.27
N ASN A 115 21.38 -5.70 -16.63
CA ASN A 115 21.62 -5.61 -15.19
C ASN A 115 20.78 -4.56 -14.50
N GLU A 116 19.77 -4.01 -15.16
CA GLU A 116 18.91 -2.95 -14.63
C GLU A 116 17.61 -3.50 -14.01
N ARG A 117 17.57 -4.80 -13.72
CA ARG A 117 16.41 -5.48 -13.11
C ARG A 117 16.86 -6.47 -12.04
N GLY A 118 15.90 -6.84 -11.18
CA GLY A 118 16.11 -7.80 -10.10
C GLY A 118 16.69 -7.15 -8.86
N LEU A 119 17.24 -7.98 -7.97
CA LEU A 119 17.73 -7.56 -6.66
C LEU A 119 19.24 -7.81 -6.50
N SER A 120 20.00 -7.77 -7.60
CA SER A 120 21.44 -7.79 -7.49
C SER A 120 21.94 -6.60 -6.65
N ARG A 121 23.04 -6.77 -5.92
CA ARG A 121 23.67 -5.67 -5.17
C ARG A 121 23.90 -4.43 -6.04
N LYS A 122 24.28 -4.64 -7.31
CA LYS A 122 24.49 -3.56 -8.27
C LYS A 122 23.20 -2.79 -8.50
N HIS A 123 22.11 -3.46 -8.87
CA HIS A 123 20.85 -2.80 -9.18
C HIS A 123 20.21 -2.15 -7.94
N ILE A 124 20.27 -2.80 -6.78
CA ILE A 124 19.78 -2.19 -5.52
C ILE A 124 20.45 -0.85 -5.28
N ASN A 125 21.77 -0.74 -5.42
CA ASN A 125 22.48 0.51 -5.15
C ASN A 125 22.21 1.57 -6.23
N GLU A 126 22.39 1.24 -7.50
CA GLU A 126 22.23 2.17 -8.61
C GLU A 126 20.78 2.62 -8.79
N GLY A 127 19.83 1.70 -8.64
CA GLY A 127 18.39 2.00 -8.68
C GLY A 127 17.97 2.93 -7.55
N LEU A 128 18.47 2.68 -6.32
CA LEU A 128 18.20 3.57 -5.20
C LEU A 128 18.81 4.96 -5.41
N ASP A 129 20.09 5.04 -5.84
CA ASP A 129 20.73 6.33 -6.08
C ASP A 129 19.97 7.16 -7.13
N ALA A 130 19.50 6.50 -8.20
CA ALA A 130 18.65 7.15 -9.20
C ALA A 130 17.27 7.56 -8.65
N SER A 131 16.65 6.75 -7.79
CA SER A 131 15.39 7.09 -7.12
C SER A 131 15.55 8.28 -6.18
N LEU A 132 16.61 8.34 -5.38
CA LEU A 132 16.91 9.49 -4.49
C LEU A 132 17.05 10.79 -5.28
N GLN A 133 17.72 10.75 -6.45
CA GLN A 133 17.85 11.90 -7.35
C GLN A 133 16.47 12.35 -7.87
N ARG A 134 15.62 11.43 -8.37
CA ARG A 134 14.28 11.76 -8.87
C ARG A 134 13.37 12.29 -7.77
N LEU A 135 13.43 11.69 -6.59
CA LEU A 135 12.65 12.12 -5.41
C LEU A 135 13.19 13.42 -4.77
N GLN A 136 14.38 13.88 -5.15
CA GLN A 136 15.06 15.07 -4.58
C GLN A 136 15.22 14.97 -3.05
N VAL A 137 15.61 13.80 -2.54
CA VAL A 137 15.84 13.55 -1.12
C VAL A 137 17.18 12.85 -0.88
N ASP A 138 17.79 13.08 0.28
CA ASP A 138 19.05 12.44 0.68
C ASP A 138 18.86 10.97 1.07
N TYR A 139 17.66 10.63 1.56
CA TYR A 139 17.30 9.28 1.99
C TYR A 139 15.80 9.03 1.86
N VAL A 140 15.41 7.77 1.73
CA VAL A 140 14.03 7.32 1.89
C VAL A 140 13.84 6.71 3.29
N ASP A 141 12.64 6.79 3.84
CA ASP A 141 12.35 6.14 5.10
C ASP A 141 12.14 4.64 4.93
N LEU A 142 11.46 4.25 3.84
CA LEU A 142 11.14 2.86 3.54
C LEU A 142 11.65 2.49 2.15
N LEU A 143 12.55 1.49 2.10
CA LEU A 143 12.98 0.88 0.84
C LEU A 143 12.42 -0.52 0.71
N PHE A 144 11.74 -0.81 -0.41
CA PHE A 144 11.16 -2.13 -0.67
C PHE A 144 11.94 -2.91 -1.74
N CYS A 145 12.15 -4.21 -1.48
CA CYS A 145 12.35 -5.17 -2.56
C CYS A 145 11.00 -5.38 -3.27
N HIS A 146 10.80 -4.78 -4.44
CA HIS A 146 9.47 -4.66 -5.09
C HIS A 146 8.85 -6.01 -5.45
N ARG A 147 9.67 -7.03 -5.71
CA ARG A 147 9.27 -8.43 -5.95
C ARG A 147 10.37 -9.38 -5.48
N PRO A 148 10.05 -10.65 -5.22
CA PRO A 148 11.08 -11.66 -4.98
C PRO A 148 11.90 -11.88 -6.26
N ASP A 149 13.21 -12.04 -6.10
CA ASP A 149 14.12 -12.32 -7.22
C ASP A 149 14.62 -13.78 -7.16
N PRO A 150 14.15 -14.66 -8.07
CA PRO A 150 14.57 -16.06 -8.07
C PRO A 150 16.00 -16.26 -8.55
N PHE A 151 16.65 -15.23 -9.10
CA PHE A 151 18.00 -15.30 -9.66
C PHE A 151 19.08 -14.75 -8.73
N THR A 152 18.68 -14.06 -7.65
CA THR A 152 19.61 -13.51 -6.67
C THR A 152 19.42 -14.23 -5.33
N PRO A 153 20.48 -14.85 -4.77
CA PRO A 153 20.40 -15.51 -3.46
C PRO A 153 19.89 -14.54 -2.38
N THR A 154 19.03 -15.02 -1.49
CA THR A 154 18.46 -14.25 -0.38
C THR A 154 19.54 -13.56 0.46
N GLU A 155 20.66 -14.24 0.71
CA GLU A 155 21.80 -13.67 1.43
C GLU A 155 22.38 -12.42 0.74
N THR A 156 22.51 -12.44 -0.58
CA THR A 156 23.01 -11.29 -1.35
C THR A 156 22.08 -10.09 -1.21
N ILE A 157 20.75 -10.34 -1.27
CA ILE A 157 19.72 -9.31 -1.10
C ILE A 157 19.80 -8.72 0.31
N VAL A 158 19.78 -9.55 1.35
CA VAL A 158 19.83 -9.12 2.76
C VAL A 158 21.08 -8.30 3.05
N ARG A 159 22.24 -8.72 2.55
CA ARG A 159 23.49 -7.95 2.71
C ARG A 159 23.43 -6.60 1.99
N ALA A 160 22.92 -6.56 0.77
CA ALA A 160 22.79 -5.31 0.01
C ALA A 160 21.82 -4.33 0.69
N MET A 161 20.67 -4.81 1.17
CA MET A 161 19.70 -3.99 1.89
C MET A 161 20.24 -3.52 3.24
N THR A 162 21.01 -4.36 3.93
CA THR A 162 21.72 -3.96 5.16
C THR A 162 22.71 -2.83 4.89
N ASP A 163 23.51 -2.93 3.82
CA ASP A 163 24.47 -1.88 3.47
C ASP A 163 23.77 -0.56 3.15
N VAL A 164 22.62 -0.62 2.47
CA VAL A 164 21.80 0.58 2.20
C VAL A 164 21.32 1.23 3.50
N VAL A 165 20.78 0.46 4.44
CA VAL A 165 20.33 1.00 5.74
C VAL A 165 21.50 1.57 6.53
N ARG A 166 22.61 0.84 6.63
CA ARG A 166 23.78 1.28 7.39
C ARG A 166 24.48 2.49 6.77
N SER A 167 24.34 2.68 5.47
CA SER A 167 24.83 3.92 4.79
C SER A 167 23.96 5.14 5.03
N GLY A 168 22.76 4.99 5.64
CA GLY A 168 21.81 6.07 5.88
C GLY A 168 20.96 6.48 4.66
N ARG A 169 21.05 5.74 3.54
CA ARG A 169 20.23 6.00 2.34
C ARG A 169 18.78 5.50 2.46
N ALA A 170 18.53 4.58 3.40
CA ALA A 170 17.19 4.20 3.82
C ALA A 170 17.16 4.03 5.34
N THR A 171 16.03 4.35 5.98
CA THR A 171 15.87 4.15 7.43
C THR A 171 15.59 2.70 7.76
N ALA A 172 14.76 2.04 6.95
CA ALA A 172 14.41 0.63 7.10
C ALA A 172 14.10 0.03 5.73
N TRP A 173 14.14 -1.30 5.66
CA TRP A 173 13.80 -2.02 4.44
C TRP A 173 12.74 -3.10 4.67
N GLY A 174 12.03 -3.43 3.60
CA GLY A 174 11.00 -4.46 3.58
C GLY A 174 10.83 -5.05 2.20
N THR A 175 9.77 -5.81 2.05
CA THR A 175 9.48 -6.60 0.85
C THR A 175 8.10 -6.27 0.28
N SER A 176 7.82 -6.65 -0.95
CA SER A 176 6.51 -6.55 -1.57
C SER A 176 6.18 -7.80 -2.35
N GLU A 177 5.02 -8.41 -2.05
CA GLU A 177 4.55 -9.66 -2.64
C GLU A 177 5.49 -10.88 -2.40
N TRP A 178 6.32 -10.83 -1.36
CA TRP A 178 7.10 -12.00 -0.95
C TRP A 178 6.20 -12.99 -0.19
N SER A 179 6.50 -14.28 -0.30
CA SER A 179 5.83 -15.29 0.52
C SER A 179 6.28 -15.22 1.98
N ALA A 180 5.45 -15.74 2.90
CA ALA A 180 5.84 -15.84 4.30
C ALA A 180 7.13 -16.64 4.49
N GLN A 181 7.34 -17.67 3.66
CA GLN A 181 8.59 -18.46 3.66
C GLN A 181 9.80 -17.59 3.30
N GLN A 182 9.71 -16.79 2.23
CA GLN A 182 10.81 -15.93 1.78
C GLN A 182 11.13 -14.83 2.81
N ILE A 183 10.09 -14.23 3.41
CA ILE A 183 10.28 -13.23 4.46
C ILE A 183 10.95 -13.87 5.68
N THR A 184 10.51 -15.06 6.10
CA THR A 184 11.09 -15.80 7.22
C THR A 184 12.55 -16.16 6.95
N GLU A 185 12.87 -16.63 5.74
CA GLU A 185 14.24 -16.92 5.32
C GLU A 185 15.14 -15.68 5.41
N ALA A 186 14.71 -14.56 4.83
CA ALA A 186 15.45 -13.30 4.88
C ALA A 186 15.63 -12.79 6.31
N TYR A 187 14.59 -12.88 7.14
CA TYR A 187 14.63 -12.47 8.53
C TYR A 187 15.68 -13.25 9.33
N TRP A 188 15.60 -14.57 9.32
CA TRP A 188 16.54 -15.39 10.09
C TRP A 188 17.96 -15.33 9.56
N MET A 189 18.12 -15.22 8.25
CA MET A 189 19.43 -15.00 7.64
C MET A 189 20.08 -13.70 8.16
N ALA A 190 19.28 -12.63 8.23
CA ALA A 190 19.76 -11.37 8.80
C ALA A 190 20.14 -11.51 10.27
N ILE A 191 19.26 -12.07 11.10
CA ILE A 191 19.51 -12.24 12.55
C ILE A 191 20.77 -13.07 12.81
N MET A 192 20.92 -14.20 12.14
CA MET A 192 22.07 -15.10 12.33
C MET A 192 23.41 -14.47 11.94
N GLN A 193 23.41 -13.49 11.06
CA GLN A 193 24.60 -12.84 10.54
C GLN A 193 24.80 -11.41 11.11
N GLY A 194 23.99 -10.97 12.05
CA GLY A 194 24.05 -9.60 12.60
C GLY A 194 23.77 -8.52 11.56
N LEU A 195 22.87 -8.81 10.63
CA LEU A 195 22.40 -7.91 9.56
C LEU A 195 21.03 -7.33 9.91
N GLU A 196 20.59 -6.33 9.14
CA GLU A 196 19.28 -5.71 9.29
C GLU A 196 18.18 -6.61 8.66
N PRO A 197 17.16 -7.08 9.42
CA PRO A 197 16.08 -7.90 8.84
C PRO A 197 15.05 -7.03 8.12
N PRO A 198 14.23 -7.64 7.22
CA PRO A 198 13.06 -6.96 6.68
C PRO A 198 12.06 -6.69 7.81
N GLN A 199 11.45 -5.49 7.83
CA GLN A 199 10.59 -5.05 8.93
C GLN A 199 9.14 -4.81 8.50
N PHE A 200 8.87 -4.77 7.19
CA PHE A 200 7.54 -4.56 6.64
C PHE A 200 7.39 -5.26 5.30
N GLU A 201 6.12 -5.48 4.94
CA GLU A 201 5.71 -6.07 3.67
C GLU A 201 4.64 -5.20 3.01
N GLN A 202 4.66 -5.12 1.67
CA GLN A 202 3.61 -4.48 0.90
C GLN A 202 2.81 -5.50 0.08
N PRO A 203 1.76 -6.12 0.66
CA PRO A 203 0.92 -7.08 -0.05
C PRO A 203 -0.29 -6.43 -0.71
N GLN A 204 -0.85 -7.07 -1.74
CA GLN A 204 -2.20 -6.80 -2.17
C GLN A 204 -3.21 -7.26 -1.11
N TYR A 205 -4.09 -6.35 -0.69
CA TYR A 205 -5.17 -6.70 0.24
C TYR A 205 -6.43 -5.89 -0.03
N ASN A 206 -7.54 -6.57 -0.15
CA ASN A 206 -8.88 -6.02 -0.31
C ASN A 206 -9.92 -7.12 -0.07
N MET A 207 -11.19 -6.75 -0.07
CA MET A 207 -12.31 -7.67 0.14
C MET A 207 -12.34 -8.89 -0.79
N LEU A 208 -11.68 -8.84 -1.96
CA LEU A 208 -11.62 -9.93 -2.95
C LEU A 208 -10.31 -10.73 -2.91
N LYS A 209 -9.29 -10.25 -2.17
CA LYS A 209 -7.95 -10.85 -2.06
C LYS A 209 -7.50 -10.81 -0.60
N ARG A 210 -7.70 -11.92 0.14
CA ARG A 210 -7.57 -11.97 1.60
C ARG A 210 -6.50 -12.94 2.11
N ASP A 211 -6.30 -14.05 1.41
CA ASP A 211 -5.57 -15.24 1.90
C ASP A 211 -4.19 -14.90 2.46
N ARG A 212 -3.41 -14.09 1.73
CA ARG A 212 -2.05 -13.76 2.11
C ARG A 212 -1.99 -13.02 3.44
N VAL A 213 -2.77 -11.96 3.58
CA VAL A 213 -2.75 -11.10 4.78
C VAL A 213 -3.42 -11.77 5.97
N GLU A 214 -4.54 -12.49 5.76
CA GLU A 214 -5.31 -13.04 6.86
C GLU A 214 -4.83 -14.43 7.32
N THR A 215 -4.19 -15.19 6.42
CA THR A 215 -3.75 -16.57 6.72
C THR A 215 -2.24 -16.73 6.61
N GLU A 216 -1.66 -16.52 5.42
CA GLU A 216 -0.25 -16.82 5.16
C GLU A 216 0.68 -15.98 6.06
N TYR A 217 0.40 -14.68 6.23
CA TYR A 217 1.23 -13.79 7.03
C TYR A 217 0.90 -13.77 8.52
N HIS A 218 -0.12 -14.53 8.96
CA HIS A 218 -0.53 -14.52 10.36
C HIS A 218 0.65 -14.74 11.35
N PRO A 219 1.57 -15.70 11.13
CA PRO A 219 2.72 -15.90 12.01
C PRO A 219 3.71 -14.73 12.00
N LEU A 220 3.79 -13.96 10.90
CA LEU A 220 4.74 -12.87 10.74
C LEU A 220 4.36 -11.62 11.55
N TYR A 221 3.11 -11.49 11.96
CA TYR A 221 2.67 -10.38 12.82
C TYR A 221 3.07 -10.56 14.29
N GLN A 222 3.49 -11.75 14.66
CA GLN A 222 3.88 -12.09 16.02
C GLN A 222 5.39 -11.92 16.22
N GLN A 223 5.82 -11.93 17.51
CA GLN A 223 7.22 -12.05 17.83
C GLN A 223 7.82 -13.36 17.26
N PRO A 224 9.05 -13.37 16.77
CA PRO A 224 10.02 -12.27 16.78
C PRO A 224 9.93 -11.34 15.58
N TYR A 225 9.08 -11.63 14.57
CA TYR A 225 9.07 -10.93 13.28
C TYR A 225 8.48 -9.53 13.36
N GLN A 226 7.29 -9.39 13.93
CA GLN A 226 6.53 -8.14 14.04
C GLN A 226 6.47 -7.35 12.72
N ILE A 227 6.22 -8.03 11.59
CA ILE A 227 6.15 -7.41 10.26
C ILE A 227 4.97 -6.43 10.19
N GLY A 228 5.24 -5.17 9.81
CA GLY A 228 4.20 -4.21 9.47
C GLY A 228 3.69 -4.40 8.05
N THR A 229 2.47 -3.95 7.72
CA THR A 229 1.97 -4.03 6.35
C THR A 229 1.51 -2.69 5.80
N THR A 230 1.92 -2.39 4.56
CA THR A 230 1.46 -1.26 3.77
C THR A 230 0.69 -1.80 2.57
N ILE A 231 -0.64 -1.93 2.70
CA ILE A 231 -1.41 -2.67 1.69
C ILE A 231 -1.69 -1.83 0.45
N TRP A 232 -1.56 -2.47 -0.72
CA TRP A 232 -1.88 -1.85 -2.01
C TRP A 232 -3.17 -2.40 -2.63
N SER A 233 -3.75 -1.64 -3.55
CA SER A 233 -5.00 -1.97 -4.26
C SER A 233 -6.20 -2.29 -3.34
N PRO A 234 -6.48 -1.45 -2.33
CA PRO A 234 -7.59 -1.68 -1.39
C PRO A 234 -8.95 -1.72 -2.10
N LEU A 235 -9.06 -1.08 -3.25
CA LEU A 235 -10.26 -1.03 -4.08
C LEU A 235 -10.21 -2.00 -5.27
N ALA A 236 -9.30 -2.99 -5.27
CA ALA A 236 -9.15 -3.97 -6.36
C ALA A 236 -9.09 -3.31 -7.74
N SER A 237 -8.18 -2.34 -7.94
CA SER A 237 -8.05 -1.53 -9.15
C SER A 237 -9.32 -0.77 -9.56
N GLY A 238 -10.18 -0.48 -8.59
CA GLY A 238 -11.44 0.24 -8.77
C GLY A 238 -12.67 -0.67 -8.92
N ILE A 239 -12.52 -1.99 -8.89
CA ILE A 239 -13.65 -2.93 -8.94
C ILE A 239 -14.57 -2.73 -7.72
N LEU A 240 -14.01 -2.55 -6.54
CA LEU A 240 -14.74 -2.29 -5.29
C LEU A 240 -15.31 -0.87 -5.16
N THR A 241 -15.32 -0.08 -6.22
CA THR A 241 -16.13 1.15 -6.29
C THR A 241 -17.51 0.90 -6.91
N GLY A 242 -17.72 -0.28 -7.51
CA GLY A 242 -18.93 -0.61 -8.27
C GLY A 242 -18.99 -0.05 -9.68
N LYS A 243 -18.07 0.85 -10.07
CA LYS A 243 -18.11 1.54 -11.37
C LYS A 243 -17.98 0.63 -12.60
N TYR A 244 -17.53 -0.61 -12.40
CA TYR A 244 -17.37 -1.60 -13.48
C TYR A 244 -18.50 -2.64 -13.52
N ASN A 245 -19.53 -2.48 -12.68
CA ASN A 245 -20.64 -3.44 -12.59
C ASN A 245 -21.42 -3.57 -13.91
N ASP A 246 -21.57 -2.46 -14.65
CA ASP A 246 -22.37 -2.38 -15.89
C ASP A 246 -21.51 -2.17 -17.15
N GLY A 247 -20.19 -2.11 -16.99
CA GLY A 247 -19.25 -1.90 -18.10
C GLY A 247 -18.01 -1.15 -17.66
N ILE A 248 -17.14 -0.82 -18.62
CA ILE A 248 -15.91 -0.07 -18.36
C ILE A 248 -16.15 1.40 -18.76
N PRO A 249 -16.22 2.34 -17.80
CA PRO A 249 -16.40 3.76 -18.12
C PRO A 249 -15.21 4.31 -18.91
N GLU A 250 -15.48 5.18 -19.87
CA GLU A 250 -14.45 5.90 -20.61
C GLU A 250 -13.58 6.75 -19.68
N GLY A 251 -12.28 6.82 -19.96
CA GLY A 251 -11.31 7.54 -19.14
C GLY A 251 -10.98 6.89 -17.81
N SER A 252 -11.52 5.71 -17.51
CA SER A 252 -11.14 4.94 -16.33
C SER A 252 -9.76 4.33 -16.47
N ARG A 253 -9.16 3.86 -15.36
CA ARG A 253 -7.82 3.23 -15.35
C ARG A 253 -7.73 2.05 -16.32
N LEU A 254 -8.80 1.28 -16.50
CA LEU A 254 -8.84 0.12 -17.37
C LEU A 254 -8.77 0.47 -18.87
N THR A 255 -9.05 1.72 -19.24
CA THR A 255 -8.94 2.19 -20.64
C THR A 255 -7.60 2.84 -20.95
N GLN A 256 -6.69 2.93 -19.97
CA GLN A 256 -5.36 3.53 -20.16
C GLN A 256 -4.40 2.51 -20.81
N LYS A 257 -3.63 2.97 -21.80
CA LYS A 257 -2.60 2.17 -22.47
C LYS A 257 -1.54 1.67 -21.46
N GLY A 258 -1.19 0.40 -21.54
CA GLY A 258 -0.24 -0.26 -20.63
C GLY A 258 -0.90 -0.87 -19.39
N TYR A 259 -2.21 -0.70 -19.22
CA TYR A 259 -2.99 -1.28 -18.11
C TYR A 259 -4.00 -2.34 -18.54
N GLU A 260 -3.86 -2.87 -19.76
CA GLU A 260 -4.75 -3.88 -20.38
C GLU A 260 -4.88 -5.14 -19.51
N PHE A 261 -3.84 -5.49 -18.76
CA PHE A 261 -3.87 -6.62 -17.82
C PHE A 261 -4.96 -6.47 -16.73
N LEU A 262 -5.38 -5.24 -16.41
CA LEU A 262 -6.47 -5.00 -15.47
C LEU A 262 -7.84 -5.40 -16.03
N ILE A 263 -8.02 -5.38 -17.34
CA ILE A 263 -9.22 -5.88 -18.01
C ILE A 263 -9.33 -7.38 -17.79
N ASN A 264 -8.22 -8.12 -17.95
CA ASN A 264 -8.19 -9.56 -17.69
C ASN A 264 -8.56 -9.88 -16.22
N ASN A 265 -8.13 -9.06 -15.28
CA ASN A 265 -8.52 -9.20 -13.88
C ASN A 265 -10.02 -8.97 -13.68
N LEU A 266 -10.60 -7.95 -14.31
CA LEU A 266 -12.04 -7.68 -14.24
C LEU A 266 -12.83 -8.87 -14.80
N GLU A 267 -12.42 -9.40 -15.96
CA GLU A 267 -13.08 -10.56 -16.58
C GLU A 267 -12.98 -11.82 -15.71
N LEU A 268 -11.86 -12.01 -15.02
CA LEU A 268 -11.70 -13.08 -14.04
C LEU A 268 -12.67 -12.93 -12.87
N HIS A 269 -12.85 -11.71 -12.34
CA HIS A 269 -13.81 -11.41 -11.29
C HIS A 269 -15.26 -11.62 -11.75
N LYS A 270 -15.60 -11.24 -12.98
CA LYS A 270 -16.90 -11.54 -13.58
C LYS A 270 -17.17 -13.04 -13.64
N LYS A 271 -16.22 -13.82 -14.17
CA LYS A 271 -16.33 -15.30 -14.24
C LYS A 271 -16.49 -15.96 -12.88
N ARG A 272 -15.93 -15.39 -11.82
CA ARG A 272 -16.04 -15.88 -10.44
C ARG A 272 -17.31 -15.42 -9.71
N GLY A 273 -18.19 -14.69 -10.36
CA GLY A 273 -19.40 -14.13 -9.74
C GLY A 273 -19.14 -12.99 -8.74
N SER A 274 -17.92 -12.41 -8.74
CA SER A 274 -17.58 -11.33 -7.80
C SER A 274 -18.43 -10.08 -8.01
N ILE A 275 -18.88 -9.79 -9.25
CA ILE A 275 -19.68 -8.60 -9.56
C ILE A 275 -21.02 -8.63 -8.82
N GLU A 276 -21.64 -9.80 -8.71
CA GLU A 276 -22.89 -9.95 -7.96
C GLU A 276 -22.69 -9.70 -6.46
N LYS A 277 -21.59 -10.21 -5.89
CA LYS A 277 -21.21 -9.95 -4.51
C LYS A 277 -20.94 -8.45 -4.28
N ILE A 278 -20.32 -7.77 -5.24
CA ILE A 278 -20.06 -6.32 -5.20
C ILE A 278 -21.36 -5.52 -5.21
N ARG A 279 -22.37 -5.91 -6.01
CA ARG A 279 -23.69 -5.29 -6.00
C ARG A 279 -24.35 -5.43 -4.63
N LYS A 280 -24.38 -6.63 -4.07
CA LYS A 280 -24.91 -6.88 -2.72
C LYS A 280 -24.18 -6.07 -1.65
N LEU A 281 -22.84 -5.94 -1.74
CA LEU A 281 -22.08 -5.09 -0.83
C LEU A 281 -22.41 -3.60 -0.98
N ALA A 282 -22.66 -3.14 -2.21
CA ALA A 282 -23.05 -1.75 -2.46
C ALA A 282 -24.44 -1.45 -1.86
N ASP A 283 -25.39 -2.37 -2.01
CA ASP A 283 -26.74 -2.27 -1.42
C ASP A 283 -26.62 -2.31 0.12
N TYR A 284 -25.82 -3.21 0.69
CA TYR A 284 -25.58 -3.28 2.13
C TYR A 284 -24.96 -1.99 2.68
N ALA A 285 -23.92 -1.45 2.02
CA ALA A 285 -23.25 -0.22 2.40
C ALA A 285 -24.22 0.97 2.42
N SER A 286 -25.09 1.08 1.41
CA SER A 286 -26.07 2.15 1.30
C SER A 286 -27.17 2.01 2.33
N SER A 287 -27.79 0.83 2.45
CA SER A 287 -29.00 0.60 3.24
C SER A 287 -28.73 0.44 4.73
N ASN A 288 -27.63 -0.20 5.12
CA ASN A 288 -27.32 -0.55 6.51
C ASN A 288 -26.28 0.38 7.15
N LEU A 289 -25.38 0.99 6.33
CA LEU A 289 -24.28 1.80 6.84
C LEU A 289 -24.35 3.27 6.39
N GLY A 290 -25.26 3.61 5.47
CA GLY A 290 -25.40 4.97 4.95
C GLY A 290 -24.12 5.50 4.27
N CYS A 291 -23.34 4.63 3.63
CA CYS A 291 -22.10 5.02 3.00
C CYS A 291 -21.94 4.40 1.59
N SER A 292 -20.97 4.91 0.82
CA SER A 292 -20.60 4.30 -0.47
C SER A 292 -19.81 3.00 -0.26
N LEU A 293 -19.87 2.10 -1.25
CA LEU A 293 -19.05 0.88 -1.27
C LEU A 293 -17.55 1.19 -1.17
N THR A 294 -17.08 2.29 -1.79
CA THR A 294 -15.69 2.75 -1.67
C THR A 294 -15.29 2.99 -0.21
N LYS A 295 -16.12 3.72 0.54
CA LYS A 295 -15.87 3.99 1.96
C LYS A 295 -15.88 2.70 2.78
N LEU A 296 -16.84 1.82 2.52
CA LEU A 296 -16.91 0.52 3.19
C LEU A 296 -15.67 -0.33 2.91
N ALA A 297 -15.23 -0.44 1.66
CA ALA A 297 -14.07 -1.25 1.29
C ALA A 297 -12.77 -0.74 1.95
N LEU A 298 -12.57 0.57 2.00
CA LEU A 298 -11.43 1.16 2.70
C LEU A 298 -11.52 0.95 4.22
N ALA A 299 -12.68 1.20 4.82
CA ALA A 299 -12.94 0.99 6.24
C ALA A 299 -12.70 -0.48 6.64
N TRP A 300 -13.13 -1.42 5.82
CA TRP A 300 -12.91 -2.84 6.02
C TRP A 300 -11.42 -3.19 6.06
N CYS A 301 -10.62 -2.67 5.13
CA CYS A 301 -9.16 -2.85 5.14
C CYS A 301 -8.53 -2.29 6.43
N ILE A 302 -8.93 -1.08 6.84
CA ILE A 302 -8.42 -0.42 8.05
C ILE A 302 -8.86 -1.19 9.31
N LYS A 303 -10.02 -1.85 9.31
CA LYS A 303 -10.51 -2.62 10.45
C LYS A 303 -9.59 -3.79 10.82
N ASN A 304 -8.83 -4.32 9.87
CA ASN A 304 -7.79 -5.29 10.14
C ASN A 304 -6.61 -4.61 10.87
N LYS A 305 -6.37 -5.02 12.12
CA LYS A 305 -5.31 -4.45 12.97
C LYS A 305 -3.89 -4.73 12.48
N ASN A 306 -3.71 -5.76 11.65
CA ASN A 306 -2.42 -6.09 11.05
C ASN A 306 -2.09 -5.20 9.83
N VAL A 307 -3.03 -4.39 9.36
CA VAL A 307 -2.80 -3.38 8.32
C VAL A 307 -2.30 -2.11 8.99
N SER A 308 -1.04 -1.75 8.79
CA SER A 308 -0.48 -0.51 9.32
C SER A 308 -0.99 0.70 8.54
N THR A 309 -1.06 0.61 7.21
CA THR A 309 -1.58 1.67 6.35
C THR A 309 -2.17 1.12 5.05
N VAL A 310 -3.16 1.84 4.53
CA VAL A 310 -3.85 1.56 3.26
C VAL A 310 -3.41 2.58 2.21
N ILE A 311 -2.73 2.13 1.17
CA ILE A 311 -2.22 3.01 0.12
C ILE A 311 -3.35 3.37 -0.85
N LEU A 312 -3.65 4.67 -0.93
CA LEU A 312 -4.69 5.22 -1.79
C LEU A 312 -4.11 5.66 -3.14
N GLY A 313 -4.75 5.22 -4.23
CA GLY A 313 -4.48 5.74 -5.58
C GLY A 313 -5.42 6.92 -5.87
N ILE A 314 -4.96 8.14 -5.68
CA ILE A 314 -5.74 9.37 -5.77
C ILE A 314 -5.29 10.17 -6.99
N THR A 315 -6.22 10.69 -7.77
CA THR A 315 -5.94 11.50 -8.97
C THR A 315 -6.52 12.91 -8.91
N ASN A 316 -7.37 13.20 -7.92
CA ASN A 316 -7.94 14.52 -7.67
C ASN A 316 -8.34 14.69 -6.20
N PRO A 317 -8.49 15.95 -5.72
CA PRO A 317 -8.82 16.24 -4.32
C PRO A 317 -10.18 15.70 -3.85
N GLU A 318 -11.16 15.61 -4.74
CA GLU A 318 -12.50 15.12 -4.40
C GLU A 318 -12.47 13.64 -4.03
N GLN A 319 -11.70 12.83 -4.78
CA GLN A 319 -11.48 11.43 -4.43
C GLN A 319 -10.80 11.29 -3.06
N LEU A 320 -9.84 12.16 -2.74
CA LEU A 320 -9.20 12.14 -1.43
C LEU A 320 -10.18 12.46 -0.32
N LYS A 321 -10.99 13.52 -0.47
CA LYS A 321 -12.03 13.89 0.51
C LYS A 321 -13.03 12.76 0.72
N GLU A 322 -13.48 12.12 -0.36
CA GLU A 322 -14.37 10.98 -0.28
C GLU A 322 -13.73 9.80 0.46
N ASN A 323 -12.50 9.45 0.10
CA ASN A 323 -11.77 8.33 0.70
C ASN A 323 -11.52 8.55 2.19
N LEU A 324 -11.16 9.76 2.61
CA LEU A 324 -10.93 10.13 4.02
C LEU A 324 -12.17 9.88 4.90
N ASN A 325 -13.38 10.04 4.34
CA ASN A 325 -14.61 9.76 5.06
C ASN A 325 -14.79 8.28 5.46
N CYS A 326 -13.94 7.36 4.95
CA CYS A 326 -13.94 5.97 5.40
C CYS A 326 -13.54 5.83 6.88
N LEU A 327 -12.83 6.81 7.45
CA LEU A 327 -12.43 6.79 8.86
C LEU A 327 -13.65 6.73 9.78
N SER A 328 -14.73 7.52 9.50
CA SER A 328 -15.99 7.47 10.28
C SER A 328 -16.67 6.10 10.15
N VAL A 329 -16.64 5.52 8.98
CA VAL A 329 -17.19 4.18 8.76
C VAL A 329 -16.40 3.17 9.58
N THR A 330 -15.05 3.28 9.58
CA THR A 330 -14.18 2.37 10.35
C THR A 330 -14.50 2.39 11.85
N GLU A 331 -14.69 3.55 12.43
CA GLU A 331 -15.01 3.69 13.87
C GLU A 331 -16.34 3.00 14.23
N ASN A 332 -17.35 3.17 13.38
CA ASN A 332 -18.71 2.72 13.63
C ASN A 332 -18.98 1.28 13.16
N LEU A 333 -18.09 0.68 12.36
CA LEU A 333 -18.27 -0.67 11.83
C LEU A 333 -18.15 -1.72 12.95
N THR A 334 -19.27 -2.37 13.27
CA THR A 334 -19.38 -3.36 14.36
C THR A 334 -18.88 -4.75 13.94
N SER A 335 -18.64 -5.61 14.92
CA SER A 335 -18.27 -7.01 14.67
C SER A 335 -19.39 -7.82 13.99
N GLU A 336 -20.65 -7.46 14.21
CA GLU A 336 -21.80 -8.07 13.56
C GLU A 336 -21.85 -7.68 12.08
N GLN A 337 -21.72 -6.40 11.79
CA GLN A 337 -21.64 -5.91 10.41
C GLN A 337 -20.45 -6.49 9.64
N MET A 338 -19.31 -6.74 10.31
CA MET A 338 -18.17 -7.45 9.70
C MET A 338 -18.51 -8.91 9.36
N LYS A 339 -19.37 -9.59 10.14
CA LYS A 339 -19.86 -10.93 9.81
C LYS A 339 -20.80 -10.90 8.61
N ASP A 340 -21.74 -9.94 8.56
CA ASP A 340 -22.63 -9.78 7.41
C ASP A 340 -21.83 -9.59 6.11
N ILE A 341 -20.78 -8.75 6.17
CA ILE A 341 -19.88 -8.53 5.04
C ILE A 341 -19.15 -9.83 4.66
N ASP A 342 -18.66 -10.61 5.62
CA ASP A 342 -18.02 -11.89 5.38
C ASP A 342 -18.98 -12.89 4.72
N GLU A 343 -20.25 -12.94 5.13
CA GLU A 343 -21.29 -13.77 4.53
C GLU A 343 -21.60 -13.36 3.07
N ILE A 344 -21.70 -12.06 2.80
CA ILE A 344 -21.91 -11.55 1.42
C ILE A 344 -20.71 -11.91 0.53
N LEU A 345 -19.51 -11.74 1.03
CA LEU A 345 -18.26 -12.02 0.30
C LEU A 345 -18.05 -13.52 0.07
N ASP A 346 -18.43 -14.35 1.03
CA ASP A 346 -18.27 -15.81 0.98
C ASP A 346 -16.85 -16.22 0.50
N ASN A 347 -15.84 -15.56 1.06
CA ASN A 347 -14.44 -15.76 0.70
C ASN A 347 -13.49 -15.56 1.89
N LYS A 348 -14.02 -15.67 3.10
CA LYS A 348 -13.20 -15.60 4.29
C LYS A 348 -12.27 -16.80 4.31
N PRO A 349 -10.94 -16.58 4.34
CA PRO A 349 -10.01 -17.70 4.39
C PRO A 349 -10.15 -18.45 5.71
N GLU A 350 -9.89 -19.75 5.67
CA GLU A 350 -9.82 -20.54 6.89
C GLU A 350 -8.77 -19.94 7.84
N PRO A 351 -9.08 -19.85 9.13
CA PRO A 351 -8.11 -19.35 10.10
C PRO A 351 -6.82 -20.14 10.02
N TYR A 352 -5.68 -19.48 10.21
CA TYR A 352 -4.42 -20.18 10.37
C TYR A 352 -4.53 -21.15 11.56
N ALA A 353 -4.86 -22.40 11.24
CA ALA A 353 -4.85 -23.47 12.19
C ALA A 353 -3.42 -24.00 12.24
N GLY A 354 -2.65 -23.58 13.21
CA GLY A 354 -1.44 -24.30 13.58
C GLY A 354 -1.85 -25.77 13.80
N PHE A 355 -1.03 -26.72 13.35
CA PHE A 355 -1.27 -28.15 13.53
C PHE A 355 -1.55 -28.39 15.01
N GLY A 356 -2.81 -28.66 15.39
CA GLY A 356 -3.22 -28.87 16.77
C GLY A 356 -4.25 -27.91 17.36
N GLY A 357 -4.92 -27.09 16.57
CA GLY A 357 -5.97 -26.16 17.05
C GLY A 357 -7.18 -26.81 17.75
N GLN A 358 -7.34 -28.14 17.63
CA GLN A 358 -8.23 -28.94 18.48
C GLN A 358 -7.38 -30.02 19.15
N GLY A 359 -6.99 -29.81 20.39
CA GLY A 359 -6.30 -30.84 21.21
C GLY A 359 -4.93 -30.48 21.74
N MET A 360 -4.43 -29.26 21.58
CA MET A 360 -3.24 -28.84 22.29
C MET A 360 -3.51 -28.71 23.79
N ARG A 361 -2.53 -29.16 24.59
CA ARG A 361 -2.53 -29.10 26.05
C ARG A 361 -3.12 -27.78 26.52
N GLN A 362 -4.26 -27.86 27.20
CA GLN A 362 -4.63 -26.75 28.11
C GLN A 362 -3.49 -26.56 29.07
N ILE A 363 -2.93 -25.34 29.11
CA ILE A 363 -2.01 -24.97 30.18
C ILE A 363 -2.85 -25.00 31.44
N VAL A 364 -2.76 -26.09 32.18
CA VAL A 364 -3.32 -26.16 33.53
C VAL A 364 -2.43 -25.26 34.38
N THR A 365 -2.93 -24.05 34.67
CA THR A 365 -2.34 -23.21 35.71
C THR A 365 -2.56 -23.92 37.03
N ILE A 366 -1.50 -24.46 37.63
CA ILE A 366 -1.49 -25.02 39.00
C ILE A 366 -1.47 -23.83 39.98
#